data_f85dfe355eb8fe96eee77b8b0577dbc9
#
_entry.id   f85dfe355eb8fe96eee77b8b0577dbc9
#
_cell.length_a   1.000
_cell.length_b   1.000
_cell.length_c   1.000
_cell.angle_alpha   90.00
_cell.angle_beta   90.00
_cell.angle_gamma   90.00
#
_symmetry.space_group_name_H-M   'P 1'
#
loop_
_entity.id
_entity.type
_entity.pdbx_description
1 polymer ?
#
loop_
_entity_poly.entity_id
_entity_poly.type
_entity_poly.pdbx_seq_one_letter_code
_entity_poly.pdbx_strand_id
1 'polypeptide(L)'
;MLPIFNGLTTGELTQIISQIHLDFNQYTDGETIASQDERCDKIIYVLNGKVECEYRDPENRFVLTELMEQPFIIEPSNLYGMSQRYEHSYITLESVDTVTISKRDFSNVMLNYHIVKTNILNMLCARIQSLTRTVRECEYLKK
;
A
#
# COMPACT_ATOMS: atom_id res chain seq x y z
N MET A 1 2.42 10.86 -10.95
CA MET A 1 2.45 9.47 -11.51
C MET A 1 2.64 8.48 -10.37
N LEU A 2 2.00 7.32 -10.45
CA LEU A 2 2.16 6.28 -9.44
C LEU A 2 3.61 5.76 -9.45
N PRO A 3 4.27 5.61 -8.28
CA PRO A 3 5.68 5.18 -8.23
C PRO A 3 5.97 3.85 -8.92
N ILE A 4 5.01 2.94 -8.95
CA ILE A 4 5.17 1.64 -9.60
C ILE A 4 5.30 1.75 -11.12
N PHE A 5 4.93 2.89 -11.71
CA PHE A 5 4.99 3.16 -13.14
C PHE A 5 6.22 3.99 -13.54
N ASN A 6 7.07 4.37 -12.59
CA ASN A 6 8.27 5.15 -12.91
C ASN A 6 9.16 4.42 -13.90
N GLY A 7 9.62 5.13 -14.92
CA GLY A 7 10.52 4.59 -15.93
C GLY A 7 9.83 3.94 -17.13
N LEU A 8 8.50 3.84 -17.12
CA LEU A 8 7.75 3.36 -18.29
C LEU A 8 7.61 4.46 -19.33
N THR A 9 7.68 4.08 -20.60
CA THR A 9 7.33 4.99 -21.70
C THR A 9 5.83 5.20 -21.75
N THR A 10 5.39 6.28 -22.40
CA THR A 10 3.96 6.54 -22.59
C THR A 10 3.26 5.39 -23.29
N GLY A 11 3.92 4.77 -24.28
CA GLY A 11 3.38 3.62 -25.01
C GLY A 11 3.21 2.40 -24.11
N GLU A 12 4.21 2.10 -23.26
CA GLU A 12 4.12 1.00 -22.32
C GLU A 12 3.00 1.22 -21.29
N LEU A 13 2.90 2.43 -20.76
CA LEU A 13 1.86 2.79 -19.80
C LEU A 13 0.47 2.63 -20.42
N THR A 14 0.27 3.12 -21.65
CA THR A 14 -1.00 2.97 -22.36
C THR A 14 -1.34 1.51 -22.57
N GLN A 15 -0.35 0.69 -22.91
CA GLN A 15 -0.55 -0.75 -23.12
C GLN A 15 -0.98 -1.45 -21.83
N ILE A 16 -0.34 -1.12 -20.70
CA ILE A 16 -0.71 -1.68 -19.39
C ILE A 16 -2.14 -1.29 -19.05
N ILE A 17 -2.47 -0.01 -19.12
CA ILE A 17 -3.78 0.52 -18.75
C ILE A 17 -4.90 -0.10 -19.60
N SER A 18 -4.62 -0.43 -20.86
CA SER A 18 -5.59 -1.09 -21.73
C SER A 18 -5.90 -2.54 -21.33
N GLN A 19 -5.05 -3.17 -20.52
CA GLN A 19 -5.16 -4.58 -20.15
C GLN A 19 -5.64 -4.80 -18.71
N ILE A 20 -5.70 -3.75 -17.92
CA ILE A 20 -6.09 -3.83 -16.50
C ILE A 20 -7.33 -2.97 -16.25
N HIS A 21 -8.02 -3.28 -15.16
CA HIS A 21 -9.14 -2.46 -14.69
C HIS A 21 -8.69 -1.60 -13.52
N LEU A 22 -8.81 -0.27 -13.68
CA LEU A 22 -8.54 0.68 -12.62
C LEU A 22 -9.87 1.13 -12.00
N ASP A 23 -10.03 0.89 -10.71
CA ASP A 23 -11.17 1.38 -9.96
C ASP A 23 -10.80 2.68 -9.24
N PHE A 24 -11.51 3.76 -9.58
CA PHE A 24 -11.37 5.03 -8.90
C PHE A 24 -12.49 5.17 -7.89
N ASN A 25 -12.13 5.36 -6.62
CA ASN A 25 -13.09 5.51 -5.54
C ASN A 25 -12.86 6.82 -4.81
N GLN A 26 -13.94 7.44 -4.40
CA GLN A 26 -13.91 8.65 -3.57
C GLN A 26 -14.53 8.33 -2.23
N TYR A 27 -13.82 8.69 -1.17
CA TYR A 27 -14.28 8.51 0.21
C TYR A 27 -14.54 9.86 0.84
N THR A 28 -15.57 9.93 1.69
CA THR A 28 -15.82 11.09 2.54
C THR A 28 -15.17 10.88 3.90
N ASP A 29 -15.16 11.93 4.73
CA ASP A 29 -14.58 11.88 6.07
C ASP A 29 -15.20 10.75 6.92
N GLY A 30 -14.36 10.02 7.63
CA GLY A 30 -14.79 8.97 8.56
C GLY A 30 -15.05 7.61 7.94
N GLU A 31 -14.76 7.43 6.65
CA GLU A 31 -14.95 6.13 5.99
C GLU A 31 -13.69 5.25 6.13
N THR A 32 -13.91 3.93 6.16
CA THR A 32 -12.82 2.96 6.22
C THR A 32 -12.46 2.50 4.80
N ILE A 33 -11.19 2.70 4.42
CA ILE A 33 -10.67 2.24 3.12
C ILE A 33 -10.32 0.76 3.18
N ALA A 34 -9.66 0.35 4.25
CA ALA A 34 -9.27 -1.04 4.48
C ALA A 34 -9.28 -1.29 5.99
N SER A 35 -9.63 -2.50 6.39
CA SER A 35 -9.73 -2.87 7.81
C SER A 35 -8.66 -3.87 8.20
N GLN A 36 -8.12 -3.69 9.40
CA GLN A 36 -7.16 -4.62 10.00
C GLN A 36 -7.75 -6.04 10.00
N ASP A 37 -6.91 -7.01 9.64
CA ASP A 37 -7.23 -8.43 9.52
C ASP A 37 -8.11 -8.83 8.34
N GLU A 38 -8.59 -7.89 7.54
CA GLU A 38 -9.24 -8.21 6.28
C GLU A 38 -8.21 -8.72 5.27
N ARG A 39 -8.68 -9.55 4.35
CA ARG A 39 -7.84 -10.09 3.30
C ARG A 39 -7.34 -8.97 2.38
N CYS A 40 -6.03 -8.95 2.13
CA CYS A 40 -5.40 -8.05 1.18
C CYS A 40 -5.32 -8.74 -0.18
N ASP A 41 -6.22 -8.38 -1.09
CA ASP A 41 -6.32 -8.97 -2.43
C ASP A 41 -6.27 -7.94 -3.57
N LYS A 42 -5.82 -6.75 -3.26
CA LYS A 42 -5.75 -5.64 -4.21
C LYS A 42 -4.71 -4.62 -3.77
N ILE A 43 -4.23 -3.84 -4.73
CA ILE A 43 -3.40 -2.69 -4.46
C ILE A 43 -4.31 -1.47 -4.39
N ILE A 44 -4.24 -0.74 -3.28
CA ILE A 44 -4.96 0.52 -3.11
C ILE A 44 -3.93 1.64 -3.04
N TYR A 45 -4.02 2.57 -3.97
CA TYR A 45 -3.18 3.75 -3.99
C TYR A 45 -4.00 4.95 -3.53
N VAL A 46 -3.59 5.57 -2.43
CA VAL A 46 -4.22 6.79 -1.92
C VAL A 46 -3.58 7.97 -2.65
N LEU A 47 -4.39 8.68 -3.45
CA LEU A 47 -3.92 9.75 -4.33
C LEU A 47 -3.78 11.07 -3.62
N ASN A 48 -4.68 11.35 -2.67
CA ASN A 48 -4.72 12.63 -1.95
C ASN A 48 -5.51 12.47 -0.65
N GLY A 49 -5.47 13.52 0.16
CA GLY A 49 -6.25 13.59 1.40
C GLY A 49 -5.49 13.04 2.61
N LYS A 50 -6.15 13.13 3.76
CA LYS A 50 -5.59 12.68 5.03
C LYS A 50 -6.22 11.36 5.45
N VAL A 51 -5.39 10.41 5.82
CA VAL A 51 -5.82 9.08 6.26
C VAL A 51 -5.13 8.75 7.58
N GLU A 52 -5.90 8.23 8.52
CA GLU A 52 -5.37 7.68 9.77
C GLU A 52 -5.11 6.20 9.60
N CYS A 53 -3.86 5.78 9.83
CA CYS A 53 -3.47 4.40 9.88
C CYS A 53 -3.55 3.95 11.34
N GLU A 54 -4.35 2.94 11.64
CA GLU A 54 -4.60 2.48 13.01
C GLU A 54 -4.25 1.01 13.17
N TYR A 55 -3.44 0.71 14.17
CA TYR A 55 -3.23 -0.65 14.64
C TYR A 55 -3.87 -0.81 16.01
N ARG A 56 -4.75 -1.79 16.16
CA ARG A 56 -5.38 -2.15 17.43
C ARG A 56 -4.86 -3.51 17.87
N ASP A 57 -4.29 -3.54 19.08
CA ASP A 57 -3.84 -4.79 19.67
C ASP A 57 -5.01 -5.79 19.78
N PRO A 58 -4.82 -7.07 19.40
CA PRO A 58 -5.91 -8.06 19.45
C PRO A 58 -6.53 -8.23 20.86
N GLU A 59 -5.75 -7.99 21.91
CA GLU A 59 -6.23 -8.06 23.29
C GLU A 59 -6.71 -6.70 23.82
N ASN A 60 -6.80 -5.69 22.96
CA ASN A 60 -7.23 -4.33 23.29
C ASN A 60 -6.35 -3.64 24.34
N ARG A 61 -5.07 -3.99 24.43
CA ARG A 61 -4.14 -3.38 25.38
C ARG A 61 -3.71 -1.99 24.97
N PHE A 62 -3.64 -1.75 23.65
CA PHE A 62 -3.22 -0.44 23.13
C PHE A 62 -3.72 -0.25 21.69
N VAL A 63 -3.70 1.00 21.25
CA VAL A 63 -3.98 1.41 19.87
C VAL A 63 -2.86 2.35 19.45
N LEU A 64 -2.27 2.09 18.27
CA LEU A 64 -1.28 2.95 17.66
C LEU A 64 -1.90 3.61 16.44
N THR A 65 -1.70 4.91 16.30
CA THR A 65 -2.20 5.66 15.15
C THR A 65 -1.08 6.45 14.48
N GLU A 66 -1.17 6.60 13.18
CA GLU A 66 -0.25 7.39 12.39
C GLU A 66 -1.04 8.18 11.35
N LEU A 67 -0.73 9.46 11.20
CA LEU A 67 -1.35 10.31 10.19
C LEU A 67 -0.59 10.19 8.88
N MET A 68 -1.31 9.84 7.80
CA MET A 68 -0.76 9.75 6.44
C MET A 68 -1.31 10.92 5.63
N GLU A 69 -0.44 11.87 5.27
CA GLU A 69 -0.83 13.07 4.52
C GLU A 69 -0.32 13.07 3.08
N GLN A 70 0.67 12.24 2.76
CA GLN A 70 1.24 12.14 1.43
C GLN A 70 0.64 10.95 0.68
N PRO A 71 0.59 10.98 -0.66
CA PRO A 71 0.14 9.81 -1.43
C PRO A 71 0.95 8.57 -1.07
N PHE A 72 0.27 7.43 -0.91
CA PHE A 72 0.91 6.18 -0.51
C PHE A 72 0.13 4.97 -1.01
N ILE A 73 0.80 3.82 -1.05
CA ILE A 73 0.18 2.53 -1.33
C ILE A 73 -0.09 1.83 -0.01
N ILE A 74 -1.30 1.32 0.18
CA ILE A 74 -1.68 0.61 1.39
C ILE A 74 -1.03 -0.78 1.38
N GLU A 75 -0.08 -0.99 2.27
CA GLU A 75 0.55 -2.27 2.61
C GLU A 75 0.81 -3.20 1.40
N PRO A 76 1.59 -2.78 0.41
CA PRO A 76 1.88 -3.62 -0.75
C PRO A 76 2.60 -4.92 -0.37
N SER A 77 3.28 -4.94 0.78
CA SER A 77 3.97 -6.11 1.30
C SER A 77 3.02 -7.23 1.72
N ASN A 78 1.73 -6.93 1.94
CA ASN A 78 0.75 -7.91 2.40
C ASN A 78 -0.11 -8.49 1.28
N LEU A 79 0.16 -8.08 0.04
CA LEU A 79 -0.49 -8.67 -1.12
C LEU A 79 -0.03 -10.11 -1.37
N TYR A 80 1.19 -10.40 -1.02
CA TYR A 80 1.80 -11.72 -1.12
C TYR A 80 2.35 -12.16 0.25
N GLY A 81 3.01 -13.29 0.27
CA GLY A 81 3.60 -13.83 1.48
C GLY A 81 2.65 -14.74 2.25
N MET A 82 3.01 -15.06 3.46
CA MET A 82 2.27 -16.03 4.27
C MET A 82 1.03 -15.42 4.93
N SER A 83 1.08 -14.12 5.26
CA SER A 83 -0.05 -13.41 5.84
C SER A 83 -0.54 -12.35 4.86
N GLN A 84 -1.62 -12.64 4.15
CA GLN A 84 -2.20 -11.77 3.13
C GLN A 84 -3.39 -11.01 3.70
N ARG A 85 -3.18 -10.37 4.84
CA ARG A 85 -4.19 -9.58 5.54
C ARG A 85 -3.61 -8.22 5.89
N TYR A 86 -4.46 -7.20 5.97
CA TYR A 86 -4.02 -5.88 6.39
C TYR A 86 -3.59 -5.90 7.85
N GLU A 87 -2.44 -5.31 8.12
CA GLU A 87 -1.93 -5.15 9.49
C GLU A 87 -2.59 -3.97 10.21
N HIS A 88 -3.20 -3.05 9.47
CA HIS A 88 -3.77 -1.82 9.99
C HIS A 88 -5.13 -1.54 9.38
N SER A 89 -5.91 -0.70 10.05
CA SER A 89 -7.10 -0.09 9.46
C SER A 89 -6.72 1.30 8.94
N TYR A 90 -7.36 1.70 7.84
CA TYR A 90 -7.11 3.00 7.20
C TYR A 90 -8.43 3.75 7.12
N ILE A 91 -8.54 4.83 7.89
CA ILE A 91 -9.76 5.61 8.05
C ILE A 91 -9.51 7.03 7.52
N THR A 92 -10.43 7.53 6.71
CA THR A 92 -10.30 8.87 6.14
C THR A 92 -10.60 9.94 7.17
N LEU A 93 -9.82 11.02 7.13
CA LEU A 93 -10.03 12.21 7.97
C LEU A 93 -10.55 13.40 7.17
N GLU A 94 -10.68 13.25 5.87
CA GLU A 94 -11.27 14.23 4.94
C GLU A 94 -11.63 13.50 3.64
N SER A 95 -12.02 14.23 2.60
CA SER A 95 -12.25 13.61 1.29
C SER A 95 -10.96 13.03 0.75
N VAL A 96 -11.01 11.76 0.32
CA VAL A 96 -9.85 11.00 -0.16
C VAL A 96 -10.20 10.31 -1.47
N ASP A 97 -9.33 10.43 -2.46
CA ASP A 97 -9.44 9.71 -3.72
C ASP A 97 -8.44 8.56 -3.75
N THR A 98 -8.89 7.41 -4.22
CA THR A 98 -8.06 6.23 -4.36
C THR A 98 -8.18 5.62 -5.75
N VAL A 99 -7.15 4.90 -6.17
CA VAL A 99 -7.19 4.02 -7.33
C VAL A 99 -6.84 2.60 -6.86
N THR A 100 -7.60 1.63 -7.32
CA THR A 100 -7.46 0.24 -6.90
C THR A 100 -7.19 -0.65 -8.11
N ILE A 101 -6.22 -1.55 -7.96
CA ILE A 101 -5.86 -2.56 -8.95
C ILE A 101 -5.99 -3.92 -8.27
N SER A 102 -6.72 -4.85 -8.90
CA SER A 102 -6.86 -6.19 -8.35
C SER A 102 -5.52 -6.93 -8.33
N LYS A 103 -5.36 -7.85 -7.37
CA LYS A 103 -4.20 -8.73 -7.32
C LYS A 103 -4.04 -9.52 -8.62
N ARG A 104 -5.15 -9.94 -9.22
CA ARG A 104 -5.16 -10.68 -10.48
C ARG A 104 -4.53 -9.85 -11.61
N ASP A 105 -4.97 -8.61 -11.79
CA ASP A 105 -4.42 -7.74 -12.84
C ASP A 105 -2.96 -7.41 -12.56
N PHE A 106 -2.62 -7.14 -11.31
CA PHE A 106 -1.25 -6.87 -10.92
C PHE A 106 -0.34 -8.06 -11.22
N SER A 107 -0.73 -9.27 -10.80
CA SER A 107 0.07 -10.48 -10.96
C SER A 107 0.17 -10.92 -12.42
N ASN A 108 -0.94 -10.86 -13.17
CA ASN A 108 -1.00 -11.44 -14.51
C ASN A 108 -0.58 -10.48 -15.61
N VAL A 109 -0.68 -9.18 -15.38
CA VAL A 109 -0.36 -8.16 -16.39
C VAL A 109 0.84 -7.32 -15.95
N MET A 110 0.72 -6.61 -14.83
CA MET A 110 1.71 -5.60 -14.45
C MET A 110 3.07 -6.19 -14.12
N LEU A 111 3.13 -7.32 -13.40
CA LEU A 111 4.40 -7.96 -13.05
C LEU A 111 5.13 -8.58 -14.25
N ASN A 112 4.49 -8.68 -15.41
CA ASN A 112 5.17 -9.10 -16.64
C ASN A 112 6.06 -8.00 -17.23
N TYR A 113 5.87 -6.76 -16.80
CA TYR A 113 6.72 -5.65 -17.21
C TYR A 113 7.91 -5.54 -16.29
N HIS A 114 9.12 -5.68 -16.83
CA HIS A 114 10.35 -5.68 -16.04
C HIS A 114 10.49 -4.44 -15.15
N ILE A 115 10.16 -3.27 -15.69
CA ILE A 115 10.27 -2.00 -14.94
C ILE A 115 9.31 -1.99 -13.75
N VAL A 116 8.07 -2.45 -13.92
CA VAL A 116 7.10 -2.52 -12.82
C VAL A 116 7.59 -3.49 -11.75
N LYS A 117 8.06 -4.66 -12.17
CA LYS A 117 8.61 -5.66 -11.25
C LYS A 117 9.78 -5.09 -10.45
N THR A 118 10.72 -4.40 -11.12
CA THR A 118 11.87 -3.79 -10.46
C THR A 118 11.44 -2.69 -9.49
N ASN A 119 10.47 -1.86 -9.86
CA ASN A 119 9.96 -0.80 -8.99
C ASN A 119 9.35 -1.38 -7.71
N ILE A 120 8.56 -2.43 -7.82
CA ILE A 120 7.96 -3.10 -6.66
C ILE A 120 9.04 -3.73 -5.78
N LEU A 121 9.99 -4.45 -6.37
CA LEU A 121 11.09 -5.06 -5.60
C LEU A 121 11.91 -4.01 -4.86
N ASN A 122 12.25 -2.90 -5.52
CA ASN A 122 12.99 -1.82 -4.88
C ASN A 122 12.22 -1.20 -3.72
N MET A 123 10.92 -1.01 -3.87
CA MET A 123 10.07 -0.49 -2.81
C MET A 123 10.04 -1.42 -1.60
N LEU A 124 9.84 -2.71 -1.83
CA LEU A 124 9.80 -3.72 -0.76
C LEU A 124 11.16 -3.88 -0.08
N CYS A 125 12.24 -3.90 -0.86
CA CYS A 125 13.59 -3.99 -0.32
C CYS A 125 13.94 -2.77 0.54
N ALA A 126 13.57 -1.57 0.07
CA ALA A 126 13.80 -0.35 0.85
C ALA A 126 13.04 -0.40 2.19
N ARG A 127 11.82 -0.92 2.18
CA ARG A 127 11.02 -1.08 3.41
C ARG A 127 11.69 -2.07 4.38
N ILE A 128 12.14 -3.22 3.88
CA ILE A 128 12.84 -4.22 4.69
C ILE A 128 14.12 -3.63 5.30
N GLN A 129 14.91 -2.92 4.50
CA GLN A 129 16.15 -2.29 4.96
C GLN A 129 15.89 -1.24 6.04
N SER A 130 14.84 -0.44 5.87
CA SER A 130 14.43 0.55 6.85
C SER A 130 13.99 -0.09 8.17
N LEU A 131 13.17 -1.14 8.09
CA LEU A 131 12.72 -1.89 9.27
C LEU A 131 13.89 -2.56 9.99
N THR A 132 14.84 -3.13 9.25
CA THR A 132 16.03 -3.75 9.83
C THR A 132 16.84 -2.74 10.64
N ARG A 133 17.02 -1.53 10.12
CA ARG A 133 17.72 -0.45 10.85
C ARG A 133 16.96 -0.05 12.10
N THR A 134 15.65 0.10 12.00
CA THR A 134 14.80 0.46 13.15
C THR A 134 14.90 -0.60 14.26
N VAL A 135 14.87 -1.88 13.91
CA VAL A 135 15.01 -2.97 14.88
C VAL A 135 16.36 -2.91 15.60
N ARG A 136 17.44 -2.66 14.85
CA ARG A 136 18.79 -2.52 15.46
C ARG A 136 18.86 -1.35 16.43
N GLU A 137 18.25 -0.22 16.07
CA GLU A 137 18.20 0.96 16.94
C GLU A 137 17.41 0.67 18.21
N CYS A 138 16.27 -0.02 18.10
CA CYS A 138 15.49 -0.43 19.25
C CYS A 138 16.27 -1.36 20.18
N GLU A 139 17.01 -2.32 19.63
CA GLU A 139 17.87 -3.21 20.41
C GLU A 139 18.98 -2.46 21.14
N TYR A 140 19.57 -1.49 20.47
CA TYR A 140 20.60 -0.63 21.09
C TYR A 140 20.03 0.15 22.28
N LEU A 141 18.84 0.71 22.14
CA LEU A 141 18.21 1.51 23.19
C LEU A 141 17.78 0.69 24.42
N LYS A 142 17.61 -0.63 24.27
CA LYS A 142 17.29 -1.52 25.40
C LYS A 142 18.49 -1.84 26.29
N LYS A 143 19.68 -1.61 25.82
CA LYS A 143 20.91 -1.86 26.55
C LYS A 143 21.32 -0.59 27.31
#